data_eaff00aa664a488751b30f648d075b59
#
_entry.id   eaff00aa664a488751b30f648d075b59
#
_cell.length_a   1.000
_cell.length_b   1.000
_cell.length_c   1.000
_cell.angle_alpha   90.00
_cell.angle_beta   90.00
_cell.angle_gamma   90.00
#
_symmetry.space_group_name_H-M   'P 1'
#
loop_
_entity.id
_entity.type
_entity.pdbx_description
1 polymer ?
#
loop_
_entity_poly.entity_id
_entity_poly.type
_entity_poly.pdbx_seq_one_letter_code
_entity_poly.pdbx_strand_id
1 'polypeptide(L)'
;MDQKRVVRRLPYGASWTGEPDGTGSPTRTPEGDPFMAVRRMSAMLLAAGTFAAASVFGLTGAASADTGTAAPFAAQARQAGLTGTQSAQLQAQVDGYVADLGGKQVSANKILVPGGSMVVRAPGQKYAHDLAAGPAKGDIKPACSYGHLCGWANGAGGNGNSFDYYRCGYYQLPNLVGDGTWVNNQTPGTVGRFYNRDGSERWNTGGAYSSGTASWTPVWYARPC
;
A
#
# COMPACT_ATOMS: atom_id res chain seq x y z
N MET A 1 33.76 46.25 2.37
CA MET A 1 33.66 45.58 3.67
C MET A 1 33.52 44.10 3.43
N ASP A 2 34.59 43.38 3.64
CA ASP A 2 34.87 42.01 3.22
C ASP A 2 34.50 41.06 4.34
N GLN A 3 33.50 40.22 4.16
CA GLN A 3 33.10 39.19 5.14
C GLN A 3 33.70 37.85 4.74
N LYS A 4 34.86 37.56 5.32
CA LYS A 4 35.54 36.25 5.22
C LYS A 4 34.66 35.13 5.80
N ARG A 5 34.34 34.18 4.94
CA ARG A 5 33.69 32.91 5.27
C ARG A 5 34.67 31.99 6.00
N VAL A 6 34.46 31.77 7.31
CA VAL A 6 35.25 30.81 8.10
C VAL A 6 34.66 29.41 7.91
N VAL A 7 35.36 28.61 7.14
CA VAL A 7 35.08 27.16 7.02
C VAL A 7 35.81 26.43 8.14
N ARG A 8 35.10 25.95 9.15
CA ARG A 8 35.66 25.02 10.16
C ARG A 8 35.64 23.61 9.61
N ARG A 9 36.82 23.06 9.37
CA ARG A 9 37.04 21.63 9.14
C ARG A 9 37.01 20.88 10.49
N LEU A 10 36.18 19.85 10.61
CA LEU A 10 36.24 18.90 11.70
C LEU A 10 37.25 17.79 11.36
N PRO A 11 38.03 17.30 12.31
CA PRO A 11 39.05 16.28 12.05
C PRO A 11 38.45 14.88 11.91
N TYR A 12 38.88 14.20 10.88
CA TYR A 12 38.75 12.77 10.69
C TYR A 12 39.67 12.02 11.68
N GLY A 13 39.15 10.94 12.26
CA GLY A 13 39.99 9.96 12.89
C GLY A 13 39.35 9.15 14.00
N ALA A 14 38.70 8.04 13.65
CA ALA A 14 38.66 6.85 14.52
C ALA A 14 38.41 5.63 13.63
N SER A 15 39.50 4.96 13.28
CA SER A 15 39.50 3.60 12.74
C SER A 15 39.21 2.62 13.87
N TRP A 16 38.14 1.84 13.70
CA TRP A 16 37.88 0.66 14.52
C TRP A 16 38.33 -0.57 13.73
N THR A 17 39.50 -1.08 14.07
CA THR A 17 39.90 -2.44 13.76
C THR A 17 39.45 -3.35 14.90
N GLY A 18 38.42 -4.10 14.70
CA GLY A 18 37.94 -5.17 15.57
C GLY A 18 37.97 -6.48 14.80
N GLU A 19 38.94 -7.31 15.09
CA GLU A 19 39.19 -8.65 14.61
C GLU A 19 38.11 -9.63 15.10
N PRO A 20 37.70 -10.63 14.30
CA PRO A 20 36.69 -11.60 14.72
C PRO A 20 37.40 -12.85 15.33
N ASP A 21 37.24 -13.07 16.60
CA ASP A 21 37.48 -14.36 17.24
C ASP A 21 36.18 -15.17 17.26
N GLY A 22 36.07 -16.19 16.56
CA GLY A 22 36.43 -17.56 16.71
C GLY A 22 35.42 -18.41 17.48
N THR A 23 34.86 -19.41 16.78
CA THR A 23 34.41 -20.73 17.26
C THR A 23 33.14 -20.84 18.10
N GLY A 24 32.17 -21.58 17.53
CA GLY A 24 31.09 -22.18 18.29
C GLY A 24 29.83 -22.50 17.51
N SER A 25 29.91 -23.43 16.55
CA SER A 25 28.69 -24.13 16.11
C SER A 25 28.27 -25.15 17.16
N PRO A 26 26.99 -25.22 17.48
CA PRO A 26 26.35 -26.48 17.74
C PRO A 26 25.33 -26.79 16.64
N THR A 27 25.65 -27.82 15.89
CA THR A 27 24.71 -28.60 15.10
C THR A 27 23.53 -29.05 15.97
N ARG A 28 22.35 -28.56 15.68
CA ARG A 28 21.11 -29.14 16.18
C ARG A 28 20.43 -29.89 15.05
N THR A 29 20.52 -31.20 15.12
CA THR A 29 19.68 -32.15 14.39
C THR A 29 18.21 -31.90 14.69
N PRO A 30 17.31 -31.87 13.69
CA PRO A 30 15.90 -31.95 13.94
C PRO A 30 15.50 -33.40 14.22
N GLU A 31 15.20 -33.66 15.46
CA GLU A 31 14.52 -34.85 15.93
C GLU A 31 13.07 -34.83 15.42
N GLY A 32 12.72 -35.91 14.71
CA GLY A 32 11.43 -36.06 14.07
C GLY A 32 10.33 -36.36 15.08
N ASP A 33 9.22 -35.69 14.93
CA ASP A 33 7.95 -36.08 15.54
C ASP A 33 7.10 -36.83 14.52
N PRO A 34 6.79 -38.11 14.79
CA PRO A 34 5.88 -38.90 13.98
C PRO A 34 4.50 -38.93 14.63
N PHE A 35 3.63 -38.01 14.24
CA PHE A 35 2.23 -38.24 14.61
C PHE A 35 1.25 -37.76 13.53
N MET A 36 0.48 -38.79 13.10
CA MET A 36 -0.86 -38.80 12.56
C MET A 36 -1.04 -38.63 11.05
N ALA A 37 -0.74 -39.75 10.39
CA ALA A 37 -1.47 -40.15 9.20
C ALA A 37 -2.90 -40.52 9.57
N VAL A 38 -3.87 -39.71 9.16
CA VAL A 38 -5.30 -40.18 9.13
C VAL A 38 -5.66 -40.46 7.67
N ARG A 39 -5.49 -41.73 7.32
CA ARG A 39 -6.14 -42.34 6.15
C ARG A 39 -7.64 -42.28 6.36
N ARG A 40 -8.35 -41.62 5.49
CA ARG A 40 -9.76 -41.94 5.24
C ARG A 40 -9.89 -42.39 3.79
N MET A 41 -9.86 -43.70 3.65
CA MET A 41 -10.46 -44.41 2.53
C MET A 41 -11.98 -44.26 2.63
N SER A 42 -12.61 -43.82 1.59
CA SER A 42 -14.03 -44.02 1.40
C SER A 42 -14.31 -44.56 0.00
N ALA A 43 -15.00 -45.64 0.04
CA ALA A 43 -15.24 -46.61 -0.98
C ALA A 43 -15.97 -46.09 -2.22
N MET A 44 -15.62 -46.75 -3.34
CA MET A 44 -16.38 -46.83 -4.59
C MET A 44 -17.82 -47.29 -4.36
N LEU A 45 -18.74 -46.65 -5.06
CA LEU A 45 -19.98 -47.29 -5.48
C LEU A 45 -20.15 -46.97 -6.97
N LEU A 46 -19.93 -48.03 -7.75
CA LEU A 46 -20.32 -48.13 -9.16
C LEU A 46 -21.85 -48.20 -9.23
N ALA A 47 -22.45 -47.28 -9.95
CA ALA A 47 -23.78 -47.45 -10.50
C ALA A 47 -23.73 -47.15 -11.98
N ALA A 48 -23.78 -48.22 -12.78
CA ALA A 48 -23.98 -48.13 -14.23
C ALA A 48 -25.45 -47.76 -14.48
N GLY A 49 -25.65 -46.66 -15.18
CA GLY A 49 -26.91 -46.22 -15.69
C GLY A 49 -26.72 -45.61 -17.10
N THR A 50 -26.93 -46.44 -18.10
CA THR A 50 -27.05 -46.06 -19.49
C THR A 50 -28.33 -45.28 -19.73
N PHE A 51 -28.22 -43.98 -20.09
CA PHE A 51 -29.28 -43.29 -20.83
C PHE A 51 -28.65 -42.49 -21.96
N ALA A 52 -28.99 -42.93 -23.15
CA ALA A 52 -28.82 -42.15 -24.36
C ALA A 52 -29.89 -41.07 -24.40
N ALA A 53 -29.53 -39.84 -24.74
CA ALA A 53 -30.22 -39.04 -25.73
C ALA A 53 -29.86 -37.54 -25.64
N ALA A 54 -29.67 -36.96 -26.80
CA ALA A 54 -29.89 -35.59 -27.19
C ALA A 54 -28.92 -34.56 -26.67
N SER A 55 -27.88 -34.34 -27.46
CA SER A 55 -27.05 -33.12 -27.56
C SER A 55 -27.91 -31.90 -27.88
N VAL A 56 -28.18 -31.08 -26.86
CA VAL A 56 -28.49 -29.67 -27.07
C VAL A 56 -27.25 -28.91 -26.58
N PHE A 57 -26.47 -28.38 -27.51
CA PHE A 57 -25.43 -27.42 -27.22
C PHE A 57 -26.07 -26.13 -26.67
N GLY A 58 -26.39 -26.11 -25.42
CA GLY A 58 -26.65 -24.92 -24.67
C GLY A 58 -25.32 -24.42 -24.11
N LEU A 59 -24.73 -23.41 -24.74
CA LEU A 59 -23.73 -22.55 -24.12
C LEU A 59 -24.37 -21.83 -22.92
N THR A 60 -24.49 -22.54 -21.80
CA THR A 60 -24.71 -21.90 -20.52
C THR A 60 -23.37 -21.31 -20.12
N GLY A 61 -23.10 -20.09 -20.59
CA GLY A 61 -22.14 -19.22 -19.94
C GLY A 61 -22.53 -19.16 -18.46
N ALA A 62 -21.70 -19.74 -17.60
CA ALA A 62 -21.82 -19.51 -16.16
C ALA A 62 -21.72 -18.00 -15.95
N ALA A 63 -22.87 -17.32 -15.88
CA ALA A 63 -22.95 -16.00 -15.33
C ALA A 63 -22.55 -16.15 -13.86
N SER A 64 -21.28 -15.89 -13.56
CA SER A 64 -20.86 -15.64 -12.20
C SER A 64 -21.74 -14.52 -11.68
N ALA A 65 -22.66 -14.84 -10.80
CA ALA A 65 -23.44 -13.86 -10.08
C ALA A 65 -22.46 -13.04 -9.22
N ASP A 66 -22.02 -11.96 -9.80
CA ASP A 66 -21.20 -10.95 -9.13
C ASP A 66 -22.11 -10.18 -8.18
N THR A 67 -22.03 -10.52 -6.90
CA THR A 67 -22.85 -9.93 -5.84
C THR A 67 -22.48 -8.47 -5.61
N GLY A 68 -23.10 -7.61 -6.29
CA GLY A 68 -23.85 -6.41 -5.97
C GLY A 68 -23.18 -5.18 -5.40
N THR A 69 -21.90 -5.04 -5.09
CA THR A 69 -21.30 -3.73 -4.72
C THR A 69 -20.03 -3.37 -5.54
N ALA A 70 -19.42 -4.34 -6.16
CA ALA A 70 -18.24 -4.13 -7.02
C ALA A 70 -18.56 -3.59 -8.43
N ALA A 71 -19.82 -3.65 -8.86
CA ALA A 71 -20.22 -3.33 -10.23
C ALA A 71 -19.88 -1.89 -10.71
N PRO A 72 -20.11 -0.81 -9.95
CA PRO A 72 -19.83 0.53 -10.42
C PRO A 72 -18.33 0.80 -10.61
N PHE A 73 -17.48 0.24 -9.74
CA PHE A 73 -16.03 0.46 -9.78
C PHE A 73 -15.31 -0.47 -10.76
N ALA A 74 -15.84 -1.65 -11.02
CA ALA A 74 -15.30 -2.55 -12.05
C ALA A 74 -15.37 -1.94 -13.46
N ALA A 75 -16.42 -1.20 -13.78
CA ALA A 75 -16.51 -0.48 -15.05
C ALA A 75 -15.42 0.60 -15.17
N GLN A 76 -15.19 1.36 -14.10
CA GLN A 76 -14.15 2.39 -14.03
C GLN A 76 -12.74 1.78 -14.16
N ALA A 77 -12.47 0.66 -13.50
CA ALA A 77 -11.21 -0.05 -13.60
C ALA A 77 -10.95 -0.54 -15.05
N ARG A 78 -11.97 -1.07 -15.72
CA ARG A 78 -11.88 -1.46 -17.13
C ARG A 78 -11.62 -0.25 -18.06
N GLN A 79 -12.28 0.88 -17.83
CA GLN A 79 -12.02 2.12 -18.58
C GLN A 79 -10.58 2.61 -18.41
N ALA A 80 -9.98 2.35 -17.25
CA ALA A 80 -8.57 2.61 -16.99
C ALA A 80 -7.62 1.57 -17.59
N GLY A 81 -8.13 0.58 -18.36
CA GLY A 81 -7.35 -0.44 -19.06
C GLY A 81 -6.97 -1.64 -18.20
N LEU A 82 -7.56 -1.82 -17.01
CA LEU A 82 -7.28 -2.98 -16.16
C LEU A 82 -8.03 -4.23 -16.68
N THR A 83 -7.36 -5.37 -16.67
CA THR A 83 -7.98 -6.67 -16.90
C THR A 83 -8.93 -7.04 -15.77
N GLY A 84 -9.80 -8.03 -15.98
CA GLY A 84 -10.70 -8.54 -14.93
C GLY A 84 -9.94 -8.99 -13.68
N THR A 85 -8.84 -9.72 -13.83
CA THR A 85 -7.98 -10.17 -12.72
C THR A 85 -7.36 -8.98 -11.99
N GLN A 86 -6.82 -8.00 -12.71
CA GLN A 86 -6.25 -6.78 -12.10
C GLN A 86 -7.30 -5.96 -11.35
N SER A 87 -8.51 -5.86 -11.92
CA SER A 87 -9.63 -5.17 -11.26
C SER A 87 -10.04 -5.87 -9.96
N ALA A 88 -10.12 -7.20 -9.97
CA ALA A 88 -10.45 -7.97 -8.76
C ALA A 88 -9.35 -7.85 -7.68
N GLN A 89 -8.07 -7.88 -8.07
CA GLN A 89 -6.95 -7.68 -7.15
C GLN A 89 -6.95 -6.27 -6.55
N LEU A 90 -7.21 -5.24 -7.37
CA LEU A 90 -7.31 -3.86 -6.90
C LEU A 90 -8.48 -3.72 -5.92
N GLN A 91 -9.65 -4.28 -6.24
CA GLN A 91 -10.81 -4.24 -5.35
C GLN A 91 -10.52 -4.91 -4.01
N ALA A 92 -9.91 -6.09 -4.00
CA ALA A 92 -9.54 -6.77 -2.76
C ALA A 92 -8.59 -5.94 -1.89
N GLN A 93 -7.64 -5.21 -2.49
CA GLN A 93 -6.79 -4.28 -1.75
C GLN A 93 -7.58 -3.10 -1.18
N VAL A 94 -8.47 -2.51 -1.98
CA VAL A 94 -9.32 -1.39 -1.53
C VAL A 94 -10.23 -1.84 -0.39
N ASP A 95 -10.84 -3.02 -0.47
CA ASP A 95 -11.69 -3.58 0.59
C ASP A 95 -10.93 -3.75 1.91
N GLY A 96 -9.68 -4.23 1.84
CA GLY A 96 -8.78 -4.30 2.99
C GLY A 96 -8.54 -2.93 3.61
N TYR A 97 -8.21 -1.92 2.81
CA TYR A 97 -8.01 -0.56 3.32
C TYR A 97 -9.29 0.09 3.86
N VAL A 98 -10.44 -0.18 3.25
CA VAL A 98 -11.73 0.28 3.78
C VAL A 98 -11.99 -0.31 5.15
N ALA A 99 -11.71 -1.60 5.34
CA ALA A 99 -11.84 -2.27 6.64
C ALA A 99 -10.88 -1.69 7.69
N ASP A 100 -9.61 -1.44 7.32
CA ASP A 100 -8.58 -0.92 8.23
C ASP A 100 -8.83 0.55 8.62
N LEU A 101 -9.27 1.38 7.67
CA LEU A 101 -9.41 2.82 7.83
C LEU A 101 -10.81 3.26 8.31
N GLY A 102 -11.82 2.40 8.20
CA GLY A 102 -13.22 2.77 8.43
C GLY A 102 -13.74 3.80 7.42
N GLY A 103 -13.13 3.87 6.23
CA GLY A 103 -13.45 4.83 5.18
C GLY A 103 -14.56 4.37 4.24
N LYS A 104 -14.80 5.17 3.21
CA LYS A 104 -15.75 4.87 2.13
C LYS A 104 -15.04 4.86 0.79
N GLN A 105 -15.17 3.78 0.04
CA GLN A 105 -14.73 3.75 -1.36
C GLN A 105 -15.58 4.71 -2.21
N VAL A 106 -14.92 5.54 -3.03
CA VAL A 106 -15.57 6.55 -3.89
C VAL A 106 -15.16 6.44 -5.35
N SER A 107 -14.12 5.69 -5.64
CA SER A 107 -13.73 5.29 -7.01
C SER A 107 -13.13 3.89 -6.98
N ALA A 108 -12.73 3.38 -8.14
CA ALA A 108 -12.12 2.04 -8.22
C ALA A 108 -10.90 1.86 -7.31
N ASN A 109 -10.25 2.96 -6.91
CA ASN A 109 -9.03 2.90 -6.11
C ASN A 109 -8.89 4.03 -5.06
N LYS A 110 -9.94 4.82 -4.81
CA LYS A 110 -9.90 5.91 -3.83
C LYS A 110 -10.86 5.67 -2.68
N ILE A 111 -10.34 5.91 -1.49
CA ILE A 111 -11.04 5.77 -0.21
C ILE A 111 -11.06 7.15 0.46
N LEU A 112 -12.23 7.64 0.81
CA LEU A 112 -12.39 8.81 1.67
C LEU A 112 -12.41 8.39 3.13
N VAL A 113 -11.67 9.12 3.93
CA VAL A 113 -11.71 9.06 5.40
C VAL A 113 -12.09 10.43 5.96
N PRO A 114 -12.56 10.55 7.20
CA PRO A 114 -12.88 11.85 7.79
C PRO A 114 -11.65 12.78 7.80
N GLY A 115 -11.62 13.74 6.87
CA GLY A 115 -10.54 14.74 6.77
C GLY A 115 -9.40 14.41 5.81
N GLY A 116 -9.63 13.44 4.91
CA GLY A 116 -8.64 13.11 3.89
C GLY A 116 -9.05 11.98 2.97
N SER A 117 -8.07 11.46 2.27
CA SER A 117 -8.26 10.31 1.37
C SER A 117 -6.98 9.48 1.24
N MET A 118 -7.17 8.24 0.84
CA MET A 118 -6.11 7.33 0.39
C MET A 118 -6.41 6.88 -1.03
N VAL A 119 -5.38 6.78 -1.86
CA VAL A 119 -5.48 6.22 -3.21
C VAL A 119 -4.57 5.01 -3.30
N VAL A 120 -5.16 3.87 -3.65
CA VAL A 120 -4.45 2.61 -3.89
C VAL A 120 -3.91 2.64 -5.32
N ARG A 121 -2.64 2.32 -5.49
CA ARG A 121 -2.02 2.31 -6.82
C ARG A 121 -2.58 1.19 -7.69
N ALA A 122 -3.10 1.55 -8.82
CA ALA A 122 -3.54 0.56 -9.81
C ALA A 122 -2.33 -0.08 -10.53
N PRO A 123 -2.45 -1.34 -10.97
CA PRO A 123 -1.43 -2.00 -11.79
C PRO A 123 -1.01 -1.13 -12.99
N GLY A 124 0.29 -1.05 -13.26
CA GLY A 124 0.86 -0.25 -14.36
C GLY A 124 1.07 1.23 -14.05
N GLN A 125 0.55 1.76 -12.95
CA GLN A 125 0.83 3.15 -12.54
C GLN A 125 2.18 3.23 -11.79
N LYS A 126 2.90 4.32 -11.99
CA LYS A 126 4.10 4.65 -11.17
C LYS A 126 3.70 5.28 -9.84
N TYR A 127 2.75 6.20 -9.86
CA TYR A 127 2.14 6.83 -8.70
C TYR A 127 0.65 6.53 -8.66
N ALA A 128 0.07 6.48 -7.47
CA ALA A 128 -1.37 6.32 -7.32
C ALA A 128 -2.10 7.55 -7.87
N HIS A 129 -2.99 7.32 -8.82
CA HIS A 129 -3.91 8.31 -9.36
C HIS A 129 -5.34 7.82 -9.18
N ASP A 130 -6.24 8.72 -8.84
CA ASP A 130 -7.68 8.42 -8.77
C ASP A 130 -8.21 8.06 -10.17
N LEU A 131 -8.68 6.84 -10.34
CA LEU A 131 -9.20 6.35 -11.61
C LEU A 131 -10.50 7.06 -12.04
N ALA A 132 -11.20 7.73 -11.11
CA ALA A 132 -12.34 8.58 -11.45
C ALA A 132 -11.92 9.84 -12.23
N ALA A 133 -10.69 10.30 -12.07
CA ALA A 133 -10.16 11.44 -12.80
C ALA A 133 -9.76 11.11 -14.25
N GLY A 134 -10.00 9.87 -14.68
CA GLY A 134 -9.61 9.36 -16.00
C GLY A 134 -8.22 8.74 -16.00
N PRO A 135 -7.73 8.30 -17.18
CA PRO A 135 -6.42 7.66 -17.29
C PRO A 135 -5.32 8.64 -16.85
N ALA A 136 -4.41 8.13 -16.01
CA ALA A 136 -3.25 8.89 -15.58
C ALA A 136 -2.43 9.35 -16.79
N LYS A 137 -2.23 10.63 -16.94
CA LYS A 137 -1.37 11.20 -17.99
C LYS A 137 0.09 11.03 -17.56
N GLY A 138 0.69 9.91 -17.93
CA GLY A 138 2.10 9.63 -17.68
C GLY A 138 2.46 9.36 -16.22
N ASP A 139 3.75 9.41 -15.92
CA ASP A 139 4.34 9.15 -14.60
C ASP A 139 4.37 10.40 -13.69
N ILE A 140 3.36 11.26 -13.79
CA ILE A 140 3.31 12.52 -13.03
C ILE A 140 2.76 12.23 -11.64
N LYS A 141 3.50 12.64 -10.64
CA LYS A 141 3.03 12.60 -9.24
C LYS A 141 1.86 13.57 -9.06
N PRO A 142 0.73 13.17 -8.45
CA PRO A 142 -0.38 14.08 -8.17
C PRO A 142 0.07 15.30 -7.36
N ALA A 143 -0.51 16.46 -7.65
CA ALA A 143 -0.25 17.67 -6.88
C ALA A 143 -0.84 17.55 -5.47
N CYS A 144 -0.18 18.17 -4.49
CA CYS A 144 -0.72 18.35 -3.14
C CYS A 144 -1.42 19.70 -3.08
N SER A 145 -2.72 19.72 -2.79
CA SER A 145 -3.50 20.94 -2.72
C SER A 145 -3.09 21.81 -1.52
N TYR A 146 -3.37 23.11 -1.60
CA TYR A 146 -3.18 24.00 -0.45
C TYR A 146 -4.06 23.57 0.74
N GLY A 147 -3.50 23.64 1.94
CA GLY A 147 -4.13 23.17 3.15
C GLY A 147 -3.92 21.68 3.44
N HIS A 148 -3.14 20.96 2.62
CA HIS A 148 -3.00 19.51 2.68
C HIS A 148 -1.59 19.05 3.06
N LEU A 149 -1.53 17.91 3.74
CA LEU A 149 -0.36 17.07 3.93
C LEU A 149 -0.51 15.83 3.06
N CYS A 150 0.39 15.64 2.11
CA CYS A 150 0.32 14.54 1.15
C CYS A 150 1.57 13.66 1.22
N GLY A 151 1.41 12.38 0.92
CA GLY A 151 2.52 11.44 0.79
C GLY A 151 2.28 10.40 -0.28
N TRP A 152 3.36 9.99 -0.92
CA TRP A 152 3.36 9.00 -1.99
C TRP A 152 4.47 7.99 -1.75
N ALA A 153 4.14 6.71 -1.71
CA ALA A 153 5.13 5.66 -1.84
C ALA A 153 5.52 5.49 -3.31
N ASN A 154 6.77 5.12 -3.57
CA ASN A 154 7.21 4.80 -4.93
C ASN A 154 6.69 3.42 -5.35
N GLY A 155 6.34 3.26 -6.63
CA GLY A 155 5.93 1.96 -7.16
C GLY A 155 7.07 0.94 -7.26
N ALA A 156 8.32 1.41 -7.40
CA ALA A 156 9.51 0.57 -7.37
C ALA A 156 9.99 0.41 -5.92
N GLY A 157 9.97 -0.81 -5.41
CA GLY A 157 10.36 -1.11 -4.01
C GLY A 157 9.32 -0.77 -2.95
N GLY A 158 8.12 -0.35 -3.35
CA GLY A 158 7.00 -0.06 -2.48
C GLY A 158 5.67 -0.38 -3.13
N ASN A 159 4.56 -0.13 -2.44
CA ASN A 159 3.23 -0.38 -2.99
C ASN A 159 2.68 0.76 -3.87
N GLY A 160 3.35 1.91 -3.90
CA GLY A 160 2.97 3.05 -4.72
C GLY A 160 1.71 3.81 -4.27
N ASN A 161 1.14 3.46 -3.13
CA ASN A 161 -0.05 4.11 -2.59
C ASN A 161 0.22 5.56 -2.16
N SER A 162 -0.84 6.34 -1.99
CA SER A 162 -0.74 7.73 -1.54
C SER A 162 -1.82 8.08 -0.54
N PHE A 163 -1.55 9.10 0.26
CA PHE A 163 -2.53 9.73 1.13
C PHE A 163 -2.56 11.25 0.89
N ASP A 164 -3.67 11.84 1.27
CA ASP A 164 -3.92 13.28 1.21
C ASP A 164 -4.82 13.66 2.39
N TYR A 165 -4.28 14.37 3.38
CA TYR A 165 -4.97 14.76 4.61
C TYR A 165 -5.01 16.28 4.76
N TYR A 166 -6.20 16.81 5.00
CA TYR A 166 -6.43 18.27 5.12
C TYR A 166 -7.04 18.69 6.47
N ARG A 167 -7.54 17.74 7.26
CA ARG A 167 -8.06 18.03 8.61
C ARG A 167 -7.07 17.58 9.65
N CYS A 168 -6.92 18.38 10.70
CA CYS A 168 -6.16 17.98 11.88
C CYS A 168 -6.78 16.72 12.51
N GLY A 169 -5.99 15.68 12.68
CA GLY A 169 -6.42 14.38 13.18
C GLY A 169 -5.26 13.40 13.23
N TYR A 170 -5.47 12.24 13.81
CA TYR A 170 -4.50 11.16 13.89
C TYR A 170 -4.96 10.05 12.94
N TYR A 171 -4.22 9.84 11.87
CA TYR A 171 -4.59 8.95 10.78
C TYR A 171 -3.69 7.74 10.72
N GLN A 172 -4.27 6.56 10.58
CA GLN A 172 -3.51 5.35 10.24
C GLN A 172 -3.02 5.43 8.80
N LEU A 173 -1.82 4.88 8.57
CA LEU A 173 -1.23 4.67 7.25
C LEU A 173 -0.97 3.18 7.02
N PRO A 174 -2.04 2.34 6.94
CA PRO A 174 -1.88 0.91 6.81
C PRO A 174 -1.14 0.58 5.51
N ASN A 175 -0.12 -0.27 5.60
CA ASN A 175 0.62 -0.77 4.45
C ASN A 175 1.14 0.29 3.47
N LEU A 176 1.45 1.49 3.93
CA LEU A 176 2.25 2.43 3.13
C LEU A 176 3.70 2.00 3.25
N VAL A 177 4.26 1.37 2.20
CA VAL A 177 5.57 0.72 2.25
C VAL A 177 6.52 1.20 1.16
N GLY A 178 7.82 1.10 1.45
CA GLY A 178 8.91 1.50 0.56
C GLY A 178 9.27 2.97 0.69
N ASP A 179 10.21 3.39 -0.13
CA ASP A 179 10.63 4.78 -0.19
C ASP A 179 9.62 5.63 -0.95
N GLY A 180 9.60 6.90 -0.63
CA GLY A 180 8.69 7.83 -1.29
C GLY A 180 8.96 9.28 -0.94
N THR A 181 7.96 10.10 -1.14
CA THR A 181 8.02 11.55 -0.92
C THR A 181 6.81 12.05 -0.16
N TRP A 182 6.95 13.19 0.46
CA TRP A 182 5.86 13.93 1.10
C TRP A 182 5.91 15.41 0.72
N VAL A 183 4.78 16.08 0.85
CA VAL A 183 4.63 17.53 0.70
C VAL A 183 3.73 18.03 1.83
N ASN A 184 4.20 19.02 2.57
CA ASN A 184 3.41 19.79 3.51
C ASN A 184 3.04 21.13 2.87
N ASN A 185 1.89 21.19 2.22
CA ASN A 185 1.35 22.39 1.56
C ASN A 185 0.21 23.03 2.39
N GLN A 186 0.39 23.06 3.70
CA GLN A 186 -0.59 23.60 4.64
C GLN A 186 -0.38 25.08 4.89
N THR A 187 -1.14 25.66 5.81
CA THR A 187 -0.95 27.04 6.29
C THR A 187 0.46 27.20 6.87
N PRO A 188 1.13 28.33 6.63
CA PRO A 188 2.46 28.61 7.19
C PRO A 188 2.53 28.33 8.69
N GLY A 189 3.60 27.64 9.12
CA GLY A 189 3.82 27.24 10.49
C GLY A 189 3.19 25.90 10.89
N THR A 190 2.26 25.34 10.09
CA THR A 190 1.68 24.03 10.37
C THR A 190 2.72 22.92 10.14
N VAL A 191 2.85 22.03 11.13
CA VAL A 191 3.84 20.94 11.13
C VAL A 191 3.14 19.60 11.00
N GLY A 192 3.36 18.91 9.89
CA GLY A 192 2.94 17.51 9.72
C GLY A 192 3.86 16.57 10.50
N ARG A 193 3.31 15.55 11.15
CA ARG A 193 4.04 14.60 11.99
C ARG A 193 3.75 13.17 11.58
N PHE A 194 4.76 12.32 11.71
CA PHE A 194 4.69 10.90 11.38
C PHE A 194 5.19 10.07 12.54
N TYR A 195 4.51 8.94 12.77
CA TYR A 195 4.70 8.15 13.98
C TYR A 195 4.97 6.68 13.68
N ASN A 196 5.70 6.06 14.56
CA ASN A 196 5.94 4.63 14.61
C ASN A 196 4.67 3.87 15.07
N ARG A 197 4.71 2.55 15.03
CA ARG A 197 3.61 1.67 15.47
C ARG A 197 3.24 1.87 16.94
N ASP A 198 4.21 2.16 17.80
CA ASP A 198 4.03 2.40 19.23
C ASP A 198 3.50 3.81 19.55
N GLY A 199 3.26 4.64 18.54
CA GLY A 199 2.79 6.01 18.67
C GLY A 199 3.89 7.04 18.99
N SER A 200 5.15 6.64 19.07
CA SER A 200 6.26 7.60 19.21
C SER A 200 6.46 8.39 17.91
N GLU A 201 6.73 9.69 18.01
CA GLU A 201 7.04 10.52 16.84
C GLU A 201 8.34 10.02 16.19
N ARG A 202 8.27 9.69 14.93
CA ARG A 202 9.42 9.27 14.14
C ARG A 202 10.15 10.46 13.53
N TRP A 203 9.41 11.36 12.92
CA TRP A 203 9.89 12.61 12.34
C TRP A 203 8.71 13.54 12.02
N ASN A 204 9.03 14.81 11.71
CA ASN A 204 8.06 15.79 11.28
C ASN A 204 8.56 16.56 10.05
N THR A 205 7.64 17.27 9.42
CA THR A 205 7.92 18.00 8.16
C THR A 205 8.65 19.32 8.39
N GLY A 206 8.79 19.78 9.64
CA GLY A 206 8.98 21.22 9.86
C GLY A 206 7.74 22.01 9.45
N GLY A 207 7.87 23.32 9.34
CA GLY A 207 6.76 24.18 8.92
C GLY A 207 6.32 23.94 7.47
N ALA A 208 5.10 24.34 7.15
CA ALA A 208 4.62 24.38 5.75
C ALA A 208 5.46 25.36 4.92
N TYR A 209 5.33 25.20 3.79
CA TYR A 209 5.66 24.80 2.44
C TYR A 209 6.95 23.99 2.37
N SER A 210 6.92 22.80 2.87
CA SER A 210 8.08 21.91 2.87
C SER A 210 7.77 20.60 2.14
N SER A 211 8.81 19.94 1.68
CA SER A 211 8.73 18.64 1.05
C SER A 211 10.02 17.86 1.27
N GLY A 212 9.93 16.54 1.13
CA GLY A 212 11.09 15.69 1.32
C GLY A 212 10.83 14.25 0.90
N THR A 213 11.81 13.41 1.22
CA THR A 213 11.75 11.97 1.05
C THR A 213 11.44 11.28 2.37
N ALA A 214 10.88 10.08 2.31
CA ALA A 214 10.60 9.25 3.47
C ALA A 214 10.76 7.78 3.12
N SER A 215 11.17 6.97 4.10
CA SER A 215 10.93 5.54 4.08
C SER A 215 9.62 5.28 4.83
N TRP A 216 8.61 4.83 4.10
CA TRP A 216 7.24 4.70 4.62
C TRP A 216 7.03 3.43 5.43
N THR A 217 7.79 2.36 5.16
CA THR A 217 7.60 1.05 5.81
C THR A 217 7.47 1.11 7.34
N PRO A 218 8.27 1.92 8.08
CA PRO A 218 8.13 2.01 9.52
C PRO A 218 7.12 3.06 10.00
N VAL A 219 6.44 3.77 9.08
CA VAL A 219 5.46 4.81 9.41
C VAL A 219 4.08 4.20 9.51
N TRP A 220 3.46 4.33 10.68
CA TRP A 220 2.14 3.75 10.97
C TRP A 220 1.04 4.79 11.05
N TYR A 221 1.39 6.02 11.42
CA TYR A 221 0.41 7.08 11.55
C TYR A 221 0.94 8.40 11.03
N ALA A 222 0.00 9.27 10.60
CA ALA A 222 0.26 10.65 10.24
C ALA A 222 -0.69 11.59 10.99
N ARG A 223 -0.18 12.77 11.30
CA ARG A 223 -0.94 13.87 11.88
C ARG A 223 -0.63 15.15 11.10
N PRO A 224 -1.59 15.73 10.37
CA PRO A 224 -1.34 16.92 9.55
C PRO A 224 -0.96 18.18 10.34
N CYS A 225 -1.25 18.19 11.63
CA CYS A 225 -1.00 19.39 12.46
C CYS A 225 -0.32 19.10 13.79
#